data_79e147d75c0d8a54d873d156e77014cc
#
_entry.id   79e147d75c0d8a54d873d156e77014cc
#
_cell.length_a   1.000
_cell.length_b   1.000
_cell.length_c   1.000
_cell.angle_alpha   90.00
_cell.angle_beta   90.00
_cell.angle_gamma   90.00
#
_symmetry.space_group_name_H-M   'P 1'
#
loop_
_entity.id
_entity.type
_entity.pdbx_description
1 polymer ?
#
loop_
_entity_poly.entity_id
_entity_poly.type
_entity_poly.pdbx_seq_one_letter_code
_entity_poly.pdbx_strand_id
1 'polypeptide(L)'
;EGHIEYEADPRQVERLVAECGLEGGKGTATPGVKVGLAELEADNGLAPHLTTAFRGSAARGNYLAADRVDAQFACNEVCRWMAKPTALAWKALKRVCRFLNTSPRLVYEFKKQTVSSTDVHTDADWAGCPKTRKSTSGGAVMLGSHCVKHWSSTQTSIALSSGEAEFTGVLRGAGQGLGHQALLQDLGVDVPLRVWTDSSAAIGICNRQGLCTLRDLDTHTLWIQQAVKTGNVDIREAWGEDNPADLLTKHSLSRARLDGLVTLFGCNCLGDRAGSAPHVRKWESSR
;
A
#
# COMPACT_ATOMS: atom_id res chain seq x y z
N GLU A 1 -15.41 -25.41 -11.00
CA GLU A 1 -15.25 -24.09 -11.60
C GLU A 1 -13.81 -23.64 -11.31
N GLY A 2 -13.02 -23.34 -12.40
CA GLY A 2 -11.61 -22.99 -12.25
C GLY A 2 -11.44 -21.56 -11.74
N HIS A 3 -10.45 -21.33 -10.87
CA HIS A 3 -9.96 -20.03 -10.47
C HIS A 3 -8.43 -20.00 -10.63
N ILE A 4 -7.86 -18.82 -10.66
CA ILE A 4 -6.41 -18.60 -10.67
C ILE A 4 -6.00 -18.14 -9.29
N GLU A 5 -4.99 -18.79 -8.71
CA GLU A 5 -4.33 -18.33 -7.49
C GLU A 5 -3.00 -17.68 -7.84
N TYR A 6 -2.71 -16.55 -7.20
CA TYR A 6 -1.45 -15.85 -7.33
C TYR A 6 -0.90 -15.50 -5.95
N GLU A 7 0.38 -15.73 -5.74
CA GLU A 7 1.09 -15.33 -4.53
C GLU A 7 2.54 -14.92 -4.82
N ALA A 8 3.11 -14.14 -3.93
CA ALA A 8 4.52 -13.78 -3.98
C ALA A 8 5.43 -15.02 -3.92
N ASP A 9 6.59 -14.95 -4.56
CA ASP A 9 7.61 -16.00 -4.43
C ASP A 9 8.04 -16.15 -2.95
N PRO A 10 7.75 -17.28 -2.28
CA PRO A 10 8.02 -17.48 -0.86
C PRO A 10 9.51 -17.37 -0.52
N ARG A 11 10.40 -17.61 -1.49
CA ARG A 11 11.85 -17.45 -1.31
C ARG A 11 12.24 -16.02 -0.94
N GLN A 12 11.46 -15.02 -1.34
CA GLN A 12 11.72 -13.61 -0.99
C GLN A 12 11.42 -13.36 0.49
N VAL A 13 10.35 -13.95 1.02
CA VAL A 13 10.02 -13.92 2.46
C VAL A 13 11.11 -14.64 3.27
N GLU A 14 11.43 -15.88 2.87
CA GLU A 14 12.42 -16.72 3.54
C GLU A 14 13.78 -16.01 3.63
N ARG A 15 14.26 -15.43 2.52
CA ARG A 15 15.52 -14.66 2.48
C ARG A 15 15.48 -13.42 3.35
N LEU A 16 14.39 -12.65 3.30
CA LEU A 16 14.26 -11.43 4.09
C LEU A 16 14.30 -11.74 5.60
N VAL A 17 13.61 -12.81 6.02
CA VAL A 17 13.60 -13.28 7.42
C VAL A 17 14.97 -13.75 7.84
N ALA A 18 15.67 -14.52 6.99
CA ALA A 18 17.03 -15.02 7.26
C ALA A 18 18.06 -13.88 7.34
N GLU A 19 18.04 -12.91 6.41
CA GLU A 19 18.91 -11.73 6.43
C GLU A 19 18.74 -10.89 7.70
N CYS A 20 17.54 -10.88 8.29
CA CYS A 20 17.27 -10.20 9.55
C CYS A 20 17.60 -11.06 10.80
N GLY A 21 18.02 -12.32 10.62
CA GLY A 21 18.34 -13.25 11.72
C GLY A 21 17.11 -13.64 12.54
N LEU A 22 15.95 -13.86 11.89
CA LEU A 22 14.67 -14.09 12.56
C LEU A 22 14.03 -15.45 12.20
N GLU A 23 14.80 -16.37 11.61
CA GLU A 23 14.36 -17.73 11.32
C GLU A 23 13.92 -18.44 12.60
N GLY A 24 12.74 -19.04 12.59
CA GLY A 24 12.16 -19.71 13.76
C GLY A 24 11.85 -18.78 14.96
N GLY A 25 11.97 -17.47 14.77
CA GLY A 25 11.72 -16.47 15.80
C GLY A 25 10.23 -16.24 16.08
N LYS A 26 9.94 -15.60 17.23
CA LYS A 26 8.57 -15.22 17.62
C LYS A 26 7.97 -14.24 16.60
N GLY A 27 6.79 -14.56 16.10
CA GLY A 27 6.04 -13.73 15.17
C GLY A 27 5.33 -12.53 15.80
N THR A 28 4.71 -11.70 14.96
CA THR A 28 3.82 -10.61 15.37
C THR A 28 2.52 -10.62 14.57
N ALA A 29 1.45 -10.09 15.15
CA ALA A 29 0.13 -10.07 14.54
C ALA A 29 -0.01 -9.03 13.41
N THR A 30 0.80 -7.95 13.42
CA THR A 30 0.71 -6.84 12.47
C THR A 30 2.09 -6.36 12.01
N PRO A 31 2.25 -5.90 10.74
CA PRO A 31 3.55 -5.56 10.18
C PRO A 31 4.10 -4.22 10.70
N GLY A 32 3.22 -3.27 11.03
CA GLY A 32 3.59 -1.93 11.45
C GLY A 32 3.10 -1.57 12.85
N VAL A 33 3.68 -0.51 13.40
CA VAL A 33 3.25 0.14 14.62
C VAL A 33 3.61 1.61 14.52
N LYS A 34 2.74 2.48 15.02
CA LYS A 34 3.02 3.92 15.08
C LYS A 34 4.12 4.17 16.10
N VAL A 35 5.15 4.90 15.69
CA VAL A 35 6.26 5.31 16.57
C VAL A 35 5.91 6.66 17.20
N GLY A 36 6.10 6.80 18.50
CA GLY A 36 5.86 8.04 19.21
C GLY A 36 6.95 9.10 18.94
N LEU A 37 6.61 10.39 19.12
CA LEU A 37 7.59 11.48 18.93
C LEU A 37 8.79 11.35 19.87
N ALA A 38 8.59 11.01 21.13
CA ALA A 38 9.66 10.82 22.10
C ALA A 38 10.65 9.69 21.69
N GLU A 39 10.16 8.60 21.08
CA GLU A 39 11.01 7.54 20.57
C GLU A 39 11.83 8.01 19.35
N LEU A 40 11.25 8.87 18.50
CA LEU A 40 11.92 9.44 17.34
C LEU A 40 13.01 10.46 17.74
N GLU A 41 12.78 11.24 18.77
CA GLU A 41 13.73 12.20 19.32
C GLU A 41 14.92 11.48 19.98
N ALA A 42 14.67 10.35 20.61
CA ALA A 42 15.70 9.50 21.21
C ALA A 42 16.39 8.55 20.21
N ASP A 43 15.97 8.54 18.94
CA ASP A 43 16.47 7.59 17.94
C ASP A 43 17.89 7.94 17.50
N ASN A 44 18.70 6.90 17.41
CA ASN A 44 20.10 7.01 17.01
C ASN A 44 20.34 6.45 15.59
N GLY A 45 21.35 6.96 14.93
CA GLY A 45 21.82 6.42 13.65
C GLY A 45 22.17 4.92 13.80
N LEU A 46 21.87 4.15 12.77
CA LEU A 46 22.24 2.74 12.74
C LEU A 46 23.78 2.61 12.61
N ALA A 47 24.33 1.61 13.29
CA ALA A 47 25.77 1.33 13.21
C ALA A 47 26.19 1.09 11.73
N PRO A 48 27.36 1.60 11.29
CA PRO A 48 27.80 1.55 9.90
C PRO A 48 27.77 0.15 9.28
N HIS A 49 28.18 -0.88 10.01
CA HIS A 49 28.19 -2.25 9.54
C HIS A 49 26.78 -2.84 9.27
N LEU A 50 25.72 -2.30 9.90
CA LEU A 50 24.32 -2.69 9.68
C LEU A 50 23.65 -1.87 8.58
N THR A 51 24.20 -0.74 8.16
CA THR A 51 23.59 0.18 7.19
C THR A 51 23.38 -0.49 5.84
N THR A 52 24.38 -1.22 5.33
CA THR A 52 24.28 -1.93 4.05
C THR A 52 23.27 -3.07 4.13
N ALA A 53 23.27 -3.84 5.21
CA ALA A 53 22.31 -4.90 5.46
C ALA A 53 20.88 -4.33 5.53
N PHE A 54 20.67 -3.23 6.26
CA PHE A 54 19.38 -2.55 6.32
C PHE A 54 18.86 -2.17 4.94
N ARG A 55 19.70 -1.49 4.12
CA ARG A 55 19.31 -1.05 2.79
C ARG A 55 18.94 -2.21 1.87
N GLY A 56 19.73 -3.28 1.88
CA GLY A 56 19.46 -4.49 1.11
C GLY A 56 18.14 -5.14 1.50
N SER A 57 17.93 -5.35 2.80
CA SER A 57 16.69 -5.97 3.31
C SER A 57 15.47 -5.06 3.15
N ALA A 58 15.61 -3.73 3.31
CA ALA A 58 14.52 -2.79 3.03
C ALA A 58 14.12 -2.79 1.55
N ALA A 59 15.09 -2.81 0.63
CA ALA A 59 14.84 -2.90 -0.81
C ALA A 59 14.13 -4.22 -1.17
N ARG A 60 14.52 -5.35 -0.57
CA ARG A 60 13.84 -6.65 -0.73
C ARG A 60 12.42 -6.59 -0.18
N GLY A 61 12.20 -5.97 0.98
CA GLY A 61 10.88 -5.75 1.55
C GLY A 61 9.99 -4.92 0.60
N ASN A 62 10.54 -3.87 0.00
CA ASN A 62 9.82 -3.04 -0.97
C ASN A 62 9.46 -3.81 -2.25
N TYR A 63 10.34 -4.66 -2.75
CA TYR A 63 10.06 -5.54 -3.89
C TYR A 63 8.92 -6.51 -3.56
N LEU A 64 9.01 -7.19 -2.40
CA LEU A 64 8.00 -8.11 -1.92
C LEU A 64 6.64 -7.43 -1.71
N ALA A 65 6.63 -6.17 -1.29
CA ALA A 65 5.43 -5.39 -1.04
C ALA A 65 4.54 -5.16 -2.27
N ALA A 66 5.07 -5.33 -3.48
CA ALA A 66 4.27 -5.30 -4.72
C ALA A 66 3.24 -6.43 -4.77
N ASP A 67 3.54 -7.58 -4.14
CA ASP A 67 2.69 -8.76 -4.10
C ASP A 67 2.11 -9.04 -2.71
N ARG A 68 2.46 -8.23 -1.69
CA ARG A 68 2.08 -8.38 -0.28
C ARG A 68 1.42 -7.10 0.21
N VAL A 69 0.15 -6.93 -0.18
CA VAL A 69 -0.64 -5.74 0.20
C VAL A 69 -0.72 -5.57 1.72
N ASP A 70 -0.76 -6.67 2.46
CA ASP A 70 -0.78 -6.72 3.93
C ASP A 70 0.48 -6.15 4.60
N ALA A 71 1.61 -6.09 3.90
CA ALA A 71 2.87 -5.56 4.40
C ALA A 71 3.30 -4.25 3.69
N GLN A 72 2.60 -3.82 2.63
CA GLN A 72 3.06 -2.75 1.74
C GLN A 72 3.27 -1.43 2.45
N PHE A 73 2.32 -0.99 3.29
CA PHE A 73 2.45 0.27 4.02
C PHE A 73 3.67 0.24 4.97
N ALA A 74 3.84 -0.85 5.73
CA ALA A 74 4.96 -0.97 6.65
C ALA A 74 6.32 -1.01 5.92
N CYS A 75 6.39 -1.66 4.76
CA CYS A 75 7.59 -1.65 3.92
C CYS A 75 7.89 -0.24 3.38
N ASN A 76 6.87 0.50 2.93
CA ASN A 76 7.02 1.89 2.50
C ASN A 76 7.57 2.77 3.64
N GLU A 77 7.06 2.63 4.85
CA GLU A 77 7.53 3.35 6.03
C GLU A 77 9.02 3.05 6.35
N VAL A 78 9.42 1.78 6.25
CA VAL A 78 10.83 1.37 6.42
C VAL A 78 11.71 1.99 5.33
N CYS A 79 11.25 2.02 4.08
CA CYS A 79 12.02 2.56 2.95
C CYS A 79 12.31 4.06 3.06
N ARG A 80 11.50 4.83 3.77
CA ARG A 80 11.76 6.26 4.05
C ARG A 80 13.09 6.52 4.75
N TRP A 81 13.63 5.51 5.44
CA TRP A 81 14.88 5.62 6.21
C TRP A 81 16.10 5.12 5.44
N MET A 82 15.99 4.69 4.18
CA MET A 82 17.11 4.12 3.42
C MET A 82 18.26 5.11 3.23
N ALA A 83 17.98 6.41 3.10
CA ALA A 83 19.01 7.44 2.96
C ALA A 83 19.85 7.59 4.26
N LYS A 84 19.17 7.57 5.42
CA LYS A 84 19.78 7.73 6.74
C LYS A 84 19.16 6.71 7.72
N PRO A 85 19.61 5.45 7.71
CA PRO A 85 19.07 4.40 8.55
C PRO A 85 19.26 4.67 10.04
N THR A 86 18.27 4.30 10.85
CA THR A 86 18.29 4.46 12.29
C THR A 86 18.00 3.14 13.01
N ALA A 87 18.23 3.10 14.32
CA ALA A 87 17.95 1.95 15.14
C ALA A 87 16.45 1.62 15.16
N LEU A 88 15.58 2.64 15.17
CA LEU A 88 14.12 2.45 15.07
C LEU A 88 13.71 1.90 13.70
N ALA A 89 14.31 2.39 12.62
CA ALA A 89 14.05 1.85 11.29
C ALA A 89 14.43 0.37 11.18
N TRP A 90 15.56 -0.04 11.79
CA TRP A 90 15.97 -1.43 11.87
C TRP A 90 14.99 -2.29 12.69
N LYS A 91 14.50 -1.74 13.81
CA LYS A 91 13.46 -2.38 14.64
C LYS A 91 12.15 -2.54 13.86
N ALA A 92 11.75 -1.53 13.07
CA ALA A 92 10.57 -1.57 12.22
C ALA A 92 10.71 -2.65 11.13
N LEU A 93 11.84 -2.73 10.43
CA LEU A 93 12.12 -3.77 9.45
C LEU A 93 12.04 -5.18 10.07
N LYS A 94 12.65 -5.37 11.23
CA LYS A 94 12.55 -6.65 11.96
C LYS A 94 11.12 -6.99 12.36
N ARG A 95 10.26 -6.00 12.61
CA ARG A 95 8.84 -6.23 12.86
C ARG A 95 8.13 -6.74 11.60
N VAL A 96 8.39 -6.14 10.44
CA VAL A 96 7.88 -6.64 9.15
C VAL A 96 8.30 -8.11 8.96
N CYS A 97 9.57 -8.45 9.18
CA CYS A 97 10.05 -9.83 9.07
C CYS A 97 9.32 -10.79 10.04
N ARG A 98 9.07 -10.38 11.28
CA ARG A 98 8.29 -11.19 12.23
C ARG A 98 6.85 -11.39 11.79
N PHE A 99 6.23 -10.37 11.21
CA PHE A 99 4.89 -10.49 10.64
C PHE A 99 4.86 -11.48 9.47
N LEU A 100 5.80 -11.36 8.54
CA LEU A 100 5.93 -12.27 7.40
C LEU A 100 6.20 -13.71 7.85
N ASN A 101 6.91 -13.91 8.97
CA ASN A 101 7.13 -15.23 9.55
C ASN A 101 5.85 -15.85 10.15
N THR A 102 4.90 -15.01 10.61
CA THR A 102 3.59 -15.45 11.11
C THR A 102 2.58 -15.66 10.00
N SER A 103 2.66 -14.86 8.95
CA SER A 103 1.76 -14.86 7.79
C SER A 103 2.62 -15.01 6.53
N PRO A 104 3.20 -16.19 6.27
CA PRO A 104 4.20 -16.37 5.20
C PRO A 104 3.60 -16.25 3.80
N ARG A 105 2.32 -16.57 3.64
CA ARG A 105 1.61 -16.53 2.37
C ARG A 105 0.44 -15.56 2.39
N LEU A 106 0.29 -14.85 1.30
CA LEU A 106 -0.90 -14.10 0.92
C LEU A 106 -1.28 -14.52 -0.49
N VAL A 107 -2.43 -15.17 -0.64
CA VAL A 107 -2.89 -15.72 -1.91
C VAL A 107 -4.04 -14.89 -2.44
N TYR A 108 -3.88 -14.33 -3.64
CA TYR A 108 -4.94 -13.67 -4.40
C TYR A 108 -5.74 -14.73 -5.15
N GLU A 109 -7.06 -14.71 -5.02
CA GLU A 109 -7.97 -15.58 -5.77
C GLU A 109 -8.66 -14.81 -6.90
N PHE A 110 -8.42 -15.22 -8.14
CA PHE A 110 -9.06 -14.66 -9.33
C PHE A 110 -10.13 -15.63 -9.83
N LYS A 111 -11.36 -15.43 -9.38
CA LYS A 111 -12.54 -16.25 -9.80
C LYS A 111 -13.10 -15.70 -11.09
N LYS A 112 -13.70 -16.58 -11.92
CA LYS A 112 -14.42 -16.13 -13.11
C LYS A 112 -15.57 -15.18 -12.69
N GLN A 113 -15.58 -13.97 -13.25
CA GLN A 113 -16.60 -12.95 -12.99
C GLN A 113 -16.84 -12.09 -14.23
N THR A 114 -17.96 -11.37 -14.25
CA THR A 114 -18.25 -10.31 -15.22
C THR A 114 -17.89 -8.99 -14.57
N VAL A 115 -16.99 -8.22 -15.21
CA VAL A 115 -16.58 -6.91 -14.73
C VAL A 115 -17.56 -5.87 -15.25
N SER A 116 -18.11 -5.05 -14.36
CA SER A 116 -19.05 -3.97 -14.68
C SER A 116 -18.50 -2.57 -14.49
N SER A 117 -17.34 -2.45 -13.85
CA SER A 117 -16.65 -1.19 -13.56
C SER A 117 -15.19 -1.43 -13.24
N THR A 118 -14.36 -0.40 -13.43
CA THR A 118 -13.06 -0.27 -12.80
C THR A 118 -13.26 0.56 -11.54
N ASP A 119 -13.05 -0.04 -10.37
CA ASP A 119 -13.23 0.62 -9.08
C ASP A 119 -11.86 0.92 -8.46
N VAL A 120 -11.62 2.19 -8.13
CA VAL A 120 -10.37 2.63 -7.50
C VAL A 120 -10.68 3.16 -6.11
N HIS A 121 -10.18 2.49 -5.09
CA HIS A 121 -10.29 2.92 -3.71
C HIS A 121 -9.08 3.75 -3.31
N THR A 122 -9.29 4.86 -2.61
CA THR A 122 -8.22 5.77 -2.17
C THR A 122 -8.41 6.17 -0.72
N ASP A 123 -7.28 6.36 -0.02
CA ASP A 123 -7.19 6.92 1.33
C ASP A 123 -5.87 7.69 1.48
N ALA A 124 -5.81 8.63 2.41
CA ALA A 124 -4.59 9.35 2.73
C ALA A 124 -4.35 9.50 4.24
N ASP A 125 -3.15 9.19 4.67
CA ASP A 125 -2.67 9.48 6.02
C ASP A 125 -2.11 10.90 6.07
N TRP A 126 -2.94 11.86 6.54
CA TRP A 126 -2.53 13.27 6.60
C TRP A 126 -1.38 13.50 7.57
N ALA A 127 -0.28 14.06 7.02
CA ALA A 127 0.91 14.44 7.78
C ALA A 127 1.47 13.30 8.66
N GLY A 128 1.26 12.04 8.24
CA GLY A 128 1.59 10.85 9.01
C GLY A 128 3.08 10.64 9.23
N CYS A 129 3.94 11.17 8.36
CA CYS A 129 5.37 11.16 8.61
C CYS A 129 5.74 12.22 9.66
N PRO A 130 6.09 11.85 10.90
CA PRO A 130 6.36 12.81 11.97
C PRO A 130 7.58 13.70 11.69
N LYS A 131 8.53 13.22 10.87
CA LYS A 131 9.76 13.94 10.54
C LYS A 131 9.57 14.97 9.41
N THR A 132 8.90 14.57 8.33
CA THR A 132 8.77 15.42 7.13
C THR A 132 7.41 16.07 7.02
N ARG A 133 6.45 15.66 7.84
CA ARG A 133 5.04 16.06 7.80
C ARG A 133 4.35 15.76 6.46
N LYS A 134 4.98 14.94 5.61
CA LYS A 134 4.38 14.48 4.36
C LYS A 134 3.34 13.40 4.62
N SER A 135 2.29 13.43 3.84
CA SER A 135 1.21 12.45 3.86
C SER A 135 1.57 11.21 3.06
N THR A 136 0.86 10.11 3.29
CA THR A 136 0.90 8.90 2.47
C THR A 136 -0.41 8.76 1.73
N SER A 137 -0.37 8.53 0.42
CA SER A 137 -1.54 8.10 -0.34
C SER A 137 -1.51 6.60 -0.53
N GLY A 138 -2.59 5.94 -0.15
CA GLY A 138 -2.88 4.54 -0.43
C GLY A 138 -3.97 4.41 -1.48
N GLY A 139 -3.95 3.33 -2.23
CA GLY A 139 -5.05 3.02 -3.12
C GLY A 139 -4.94 1.67 -3.80
N ALA A 140 -6.07 1.22 -4.32
CA ALA A 140 -6.21 -0.05 -5.01
C ALA A 140 -7.10 0.09 -6.24
N VAL A 141 -6.72 -0.55 -7.32
CA VAL A 141 -7.55 -0.72 -8.53
C VAL A 141 -8.16 -2.10 -8.47
N MET A 142 -9.48 -2.14 -8.47
CA MET A 142 -10.28 -3.36 -8.41
C MET A 142 -11.06 -3.57 -9.71
N LEU A 143 -11.09 -4.79 -10.19
CA LEU A 143 -12.00 -5.25 -11.24
C LEU A 143 -12.96 -6.25 -10.60
N GLY A 144 -14.14 -5.79 -10.22
CA GLY A 144 -15.05 -6.57 -9.38
C GLY A 144 -14.38 -6.92 -8.03
N SER A 145 -14.26 -8.23 -7.72
CA SER A 145 -13.59 -8.72 -6.51
C SER A 145 -12.06 -8.86 -6.64
N HIS A 146 -11.47 -8.52 -7.79
CA HIS A 146 -10.05 -8.75 -8.06
C HIS A 146 -9.24 -7.47 -7.91
N CYS A 147 -8.26 -7.48 -7.01
CA CYS A 147 -7.25 -6.43 -6.96
C CYS A 147 -6.23 -6.65 -8.08
N VAL A 148 -6.14 -5.69 -9.01
CA VAL A 148 -5.16 -5.74 -10.11
C VAL A 148 -3.96 -4.84 -9.88
N LYS A 149 -4.09 -3.87 -8.98
CA LYS A 149 -3.00 -3.00 -8.57
C LYS A 149 -3.27 -2.39 -7.20
N HIS A 150 -2.24 -2.23 -6.41
CA HIS A 150 -2.29 -1.46 -5.17
C HIS A 150 -1.01 -0.64 -4.98
N TRP A 151 -1.08 0.41 -4.17
CA TRP A 151 0.08 1.24 -3.84
C TRP A 151 -0.06 1.88 -2.47
N SER A 152 1.09 2.11 -1.86
CA SER A 152 1.25 2.99 -0.71
C SER A 152 2.46 3.88 -0.99
N SER A 153 2.29 5.19 -0.98
CA SER A 153 3.38 6.09 -1.35
C SER A 153 3.31 7.44 -0.68
N THR A 154 4.47 7.98 -0.34
CA THR A 154 4.61 9.32 0.22
C THR A 154 4.24 10.38 -0.82
N GLN A 155 3.41 11.35 -0.44
CA GLN A 155 3.10 12.51 -1.26
C GLN A 155 4.34 13.41 -1.43
N THR A 156 4.44 14.06 -2.59
CA THR A 156 5.59 14.93 -2.91
C THR A 156 5.57 16.24 -2.15
N SER A 157 4.38 16.84 -1.99
CA SER A 157 4.12 18.06 -1.24
C SER A 157 3.66 17.78 0.20
N ILE A 158 3.68 18.80 1.05
CA ILE A 158 3.08 18.78 2.38
C ILE A 158 1.67 19.34 2.23
N ALA A 159 0.67 18.53 2.55
CA ALA A 159 -0.73 18.96 2.52
C ALA A 159 -1.05 19.82 3.76
N LEU A 160 -1.71 20.94 3.55
CA LEU A 160 -2.10 21.88 4.61
C LEU A 160 -3.34 21.44 5.39
N SER A 161 -4.11 20.50 4.83
CA SER A 161 -5.30 19.92 5.46
C SER A 161 -5.46 18.44 5.12
N SER A 162 -6.28 17.73 5.90
CA SER A 162 -6.65 16.34 5.57
C SER A 162 -7.37 16.27 4.23
N GLY A 163 -8.27 17.22 3.93
CA GLY A 163 -8.98 17.28 2.65
C GLY A 163 -8.06 17.45 1.44
N GLU A 164 -6.97 18.20 1.57
CA GLU A 164 -5.94 18.32 0.51
C GLU A 164 -5.15 17.02 0.34
N ALA A 165 -4.79 16.36 1.43
CA ALA A 165 -4.11 15.07 1.38
C ALA A 165 -5.00 14.01 0.69
N GLU A 166 -6.28 13.95 1.05
CA GLU A 166 -7.27 13.05 0.44
C GLU A 166 -7.48 13.37 -1.05
N PHE A 167 -7.62 14.65 -1.37
CA PHE A 167 -7.75 15.09 -2.77
C PHE A 167 -6.55 14.65 -3.62
N THR A 168 -5.33 14.77 -3.08
CA THR A 168 -4.11 14.27 -3.74
C THR A 168 -4.18 12.75 -3.95
N GLY A 169 -4.73 12.01 -2.99
CA GLY A 169 -5.01 10.57 -3.12
C GLY A 169 -5.97 10.26 -4.26
N VAL A 170 -7.08 11.00 -4.34
CA VAL A 170 -8.09 10.87 -5.40
C VAL A 170 -7.51 11.17 -6.78
N LEU A 171 -6.71 12.24 -6.92
CA LEU A 171 -6.04 12.58 -8.18
C LEU A 171 -5.16 11.42 -8.68
N ARG A 172 -4.37 10.86 -7.79
CA ARG A 172 -3.53 9.70 -8.12
C ARG A 172 -4.38 8.49 -8.49
N GLY A 173 -5.42 8.20 -7.71
CA GLY A 173 -6.36 7.10 -7.97
C GLY A 173 -7.03 7.22 -9.32
N ALA A 174 -7.55 8.39 -9.65
CA ALA A 174 -8.18 8.66 -10.93
C ALA A 174 -7.19 8.47 -12.10
N GLY A 175 -5.96 8.97 -11.98
CA GLY A 175 -4.93 8.76 -13.00
C GLY A 175 -4.58 7.28 -13.21
N GLN A 176 -4.46 6.50 -12.12
CA GLN A 176 -4.25 5.04 -12.21
C GLN A 176 -5.47 4.36 -12.85
N GLY A 177 -6.69 4.73 -12.45
CA GLY A 177 -7.91 4.17 -12.99
C GLY A 177 -8.09 4.41 -14.49
N LEU A 178 -7.85 5.63 -14.95
CA LEU A 178 -7.89 5.98 -16.38
C LEU A 178 -6.88 5.15 -17.21
N GLY A 179 -5.66 4.94 -16.66
CA GLY A 179 -4.67 4.09 -17.32
C GLY A 179 -5.12 2.63 -17.44
N HIS A 180 -5.77 2.08 -16.40
CA HIS A 180 -6.31 0.72 -16.45
C HIS A 180 -7.55 0.63 -17.35
N GLN A 181 -8.41 1.65 -17.35
CA GLN A 181 -9.56 1.73 -18.26
C GLN A 181 -9.10 1.72 -19.73
N ALA A 182 -8.07 2.51 -20.08
CA ALA A 182 -7.50 2.50 -21.42
C ALA A 182 -6.95 1.12 -21.80
N LEU A 183 -6.22 0.45 -20.89
CA LEU A 183 -5.75 -0.92 -21.12
C LEU A 183 -6.91 -1.91 -21.35
N LEU A 184 -7.98 -1.80 -20.58
CA LEU A 184 -9.17 -2.65 -20.75
C LEU A 184 -9.85 -2.40 -22.10
N GLN A 185 -9.94 -1.14 -22.53
CA GLN A 185 -10.47 -0.77 -23.87
C GLN A 185 -9.64 -1.39 -24.99
N ASP A 186 -8.30 -1.37 -24.88
CA ASP A 186 -7.42 -2.04 -25.84
C ASP A 186 -7.66 -3.58 -25.88
N LEU A 187 -8.12 -4.16 -24.77
CA LEU A 187 -8.53 -5.57 -24.68
C LEU A 187 -9.99 -5.82 -25.07
N GLY A 188 -10.72 -4.78 -25.54
CA GLY A 188 -12.13 -4.87 -25.96
C GLY A 188 -13.13 -4.84 -24.79
N VAL A 189 -12.72 -4.43 -23.60
CA VAL A 189 -13.57 -4.30 -22.41
C VAL A 189 -13.79 -2.82 -22.12
N ASP A 190 -15.02 -2.34 -22.32
CA ASP A 190 -15.40 -0.95 -22.02
C ASP A 190 -16.27 -0.90 -20.77
N VAL A 191 -15.73 -0.34 -19.69
CA VAL A 191 -16.39 -0.23 -18.38
C VAL A 191 -16.14 1.14 -17.74
N PRO A 192 -17.11 1.70 -16.99
CA PRO A 192 -16.96 2.99 -16.34
C PRO A 192 -15.90 2.94 -15.23
N LEU A 193 -15.23 4.09 -15.02
CA LEU A 193 -14.30 4.29 -13.92
C LEU A 193 -15.01 4.95 -12.75
N ARG A 194 -14.89 4.33 -11.57
CA ARG A 194 -15.36 4.85 -10.28
C ARG A 194 -14.19 5.02 -9.33
N VAL A 195 -14.12 6.17 -8.68
CA VAL A 195 -13.10 6.43 -7.64
C VAL A 195 -13.81 6.63 -6.30
N TRP A 196 -13.44 5.83 -5.32
CA TRP A 196 -14.03 5.77 -4.00
C TRP A 196 -13.11 6.42 -2.97
N THR A 197 -13.65 7.32 -2.17
CA THR A 197 -12.96 7.98 -1.03
C THR A 197 -13.97 8.23 0.09
N ASP A 198 -13.53 8.20 1.34
CA ASP A 198 -14.37 8.55 2.49
C ASP A 198 -14.34 10.05 2.81
N SER A 199 -13.58 10.83 2.06
CA SER A 199 -13.42 12.27 2.26
C SER A 199 -14.48 13.09 1.52
N SER A 200 -15.50 13.56 2.26
CA SER A 200 -16.49 14.50 1.73
C SER A 200 -15.86 15.78 1.19
N ALA A 201 -14.72 16.22 1.77
CA ALA A 201 -13.97 17.38 1.30
C ALA A 201 -13.37 17.12 -0.09
N ALA A 202 -12.73 15.95 -0.32
CA ALA A 202 -12.19 15.59 -1.62
C ALA A 202 -13.30 15.45 -2.68
N ILE A 203 -14.42 14.80 -2.33
CA ILE A 203 -15.60 14.70 -3.19
C ILE A 203 -16.11 16.10 -3.57
N GLY A 204 -16.24 16.99 -2.57
CA GLY A 204 -16.67 18.36 -2.79
C GLY A 204 -15.74 19.17 -3.71
N ILE A 205 -14.42 18.94 -3.66
CA ILE A 205 -13.43 19.59 -4.55
C ILE A 205 -13.59 19.06 -5.99
N CYS A 206 -13.76 17.75 -6.16
CA CYS A 206 -13.89 17.13 -7.48
C CYS A 206 -15.17 17.54 -8.22
N ASN A 207 -16.27 17.70 -7.48
CA ASN A 207 -17.60 17.98 -8.07
C ASN A 207 -17.87 19.45 -8.39
N ARG A 208 -17.05 20.39 -7.92
CA ARG A 208 -17.23 21.80 -8.25
C ARG A 208 -16.34 22.26 -9.41
N GLN A 209 -16.42 23.55 -9.75
CA GLN A 209 -15.56 24.19 -10.73
C GLN A 209 -14.69 25.26 -10.05
N GLY A 210 -13.39 25.26 -10.37
CA GLY A 210 -12.42 26.22 -9.87
C GLY A 210 -11.87 25.93 -8.47
N LEU A 211 -10.94 26.76 -8.02
CA LEU A 211 -10.16 26.57 -6.79
C LEU A 211 -10.97 26.82 -5.51
N CYS A 212 -12.02 27.65 -5.58
CA CYS A 212 -12.82 28.07 -4.42
C CYS A 212 -11.93 28.61 -3.26
N THR A 213 -12.08 28.08 -2.04
CA THR A 213 -11.32 28.50 -0.84
C THR A 213 -9.92 27.88 -0.73
N LEU A 214 -9.60 26.87 -1.55
CA LEU A 214 -8.30 26.19 -1.56
C LEU A 214 -7.33 26.95 -2.47
N ARG A 215 -6.68 27.98 -1.93
CA ARG A 215 -5.78 28.86 -2.69
C ARG A 215 -4.45 28.24 -3.04
N ASP A 216 -4.08 27.14 -2.34
CA ASP A 216 -2.75 26.50 -2.44
C ASP A 216 -2.74 25.27 -3.33
N LEU A 217 -3.86 24.93 -4.01
CA LEU A 217 -3.90 23.87 -5.01
C LEU A 217 -3.36 24.38 -6.34
N ASP A 218 -2.43 23.63 -6.91
CA ASP A 218 -1.94 23.84 -8.25
C ASP A 218 -3.07 23.68 -9.29
N THR A 219 -3.20 24.64 -10.18
CA THR A 219 -4.26 24.64 -11.21
C THR A 219 -4.24 23.40 -12.10
N HIS A 220 -3.05 22.81 -12.31
CA HIS A 220 -2.91 21.57 -13.08
C HIS A 220 -3.58 20.36 -12.41
N THR A 221 -3.91 20.43 -11.12
CA THR A 221 -4.62 19.36 -10.42
C THR A 221 -6.12 19.36 -10.68
N LEU A 222 -6.65 20.44 -11.24
CA LEU A 222 -8.09 20.63 -11.49
C LEU A 222 -8.63 19.89 -12.71
N TRP A 223 -7.78 19.16 -13.46
CA TRP A 223 -8.23 18.31 -14.58
C TRP A 223 -9.31 17.31 -14.16
N ILE A 224 -9.26 16.88 -12.88
CA ILE A 224 -10.24 15.93 -12.33
C ILE A 224 -11.67 16.50 -12.37
N GLN A 225 -11.85 17.80 -12.10
CA GLN A 225 -13.15 18.46 -12.18
C GLN A 225 -13.74 18.38 -13.60
N GLN A 226 -12.88 18.52 -14.62
CA GLN A 226 -13.30 18.33 -16.00
C GLN A 226 -13.64 16.86 -16.31
N ALA A 227 -12.82 15.90 -15.83
CA ALA A 227 -13.06 14.48 -16.02
C ALA A 227 -14.37 14.02 -15.36
N VAL A 228 -14.70 14.55 -14.18
CA VAL A 228 -15.98 14.30 -13.49
C VAL A 228 -17.14 14.91 -14.27
N LYS A 229 -17.00 16.17 -14.70
CA LYS A 229 -18.04 16.87 -15.49
C LYS A 229 -18.38 16.16 -16.81
N THR A 230 -17.38 15.60 -17.46
CA THR A 230 -17.56 14.86 -18.74
C THR A 230 -18.02 13.41 -18.54
N GLY A 231 -18.11 12.95 -17.29
CA GLY A 231 -18.50 11.58 -16.96
C GLY A 231 -17.39 10.54 -17.19
N ASN A 232 -16.15 10.97 -17.45
CA ASN A 232 -15.01 10.06 -17.59
C ASN A 232 -14.58 9.44 -16.26
N VAL A 233 -14.87 10.12 -15.14
CA VAL A 233 -14.59 9.65 -13.79
C VAL A 233 -15.82 9.90 -12.92
N ASP A 234 -16.28 8.89 -12.21
CA ASP A 234 -17.37 8.95 -11.24
C ASP A 234 -16.79 8.88 -9.82
N ILE A 235 -16.85 9.98 -9.06
CA ILE A 235 -16.35 10.04 -7.69
C ILE A 235 -17.46 9.62 -6.73
N ARG A 236 -17.16 8.64 -5.89
CA ARG A 236 -18.13 8.05 -4.94
C ARG A 236 -17.64 8.09 -3.51
N GLU A 237 -18.59 8.19 -2.60
CA GLU A 237 -18.33 8.07 -1.16
C GLU A 237 -18.16 6.60 -0.78
N ALA A 238 -17.02 6.27 -0.17
CA ALA A 238 -16.77 4.98 0.45
C ALA A 238 -17.20 5.01 1.92
N TRP A 239 -17.81 3.93 2.41
CA TRP A 239 -18.03 3.77 3.84
C TRP A 239 -16.70 3.50 4.51
N GLY A 240 -16.34 4.27 5.55
CA GLY A 240 -15.01 4.26 6.15
C GLY A 240 -14.53 2.89 6.65
N GLU A 241 -15.46 2.00 7.06
CA GLU A 241 -15.10 0.63 7.45
C GLU A 241 -14.88 -0.33 6.27
N ASP A 242 -15.37 0.01 5.09
CA ASP A 242 -15.32 -0.83 3.88
C ASP A 242 -14.28 -0.32 2.87
N ASN A 243 -13.46 0.67 3.25
CA ASN A 243 -12.42 1.17 2.36
C ASN A 243 -11.15 0.29 2.44
N PRO A 244 -10.86 -0.53 1.41
CA PRO A 244 -9.66 -1.37 1.41
C PRO A 244 -8.35 -0.55 1.45
N ALA A 245 -8.38 0.71 0.99
CA ALA A 245 -7.20 1.58 0.97
C ALA A 245 -6.66 1.91 2.37
N ASP A 246 -7.46 1.73 3.44
CA ASP A 246 -7.01 1.82 4.84
C ASP A 246 -5.79 0.94 5.14
N LEU A 247 -5.72 -0.24 4.52
CA LEU A 247 -4.60 -1.16 4.67
C LEU A 247 -3.27 -0.54 4.21
N LEU A 248 -3.34 0.46 3.34
CA LEU A 248 -2.20 1.08 2.66
C LEU A 248 -1.76 2.42 3.27
N THR A 249 -2.43 2.86 4.36
CA THR A 249 -2.21 4.17 4.99
C THR A 249 -2.21 4.13 6.52
N LYS A 250 -2.84 3.12 7.16
CA LYS A 250 -2.98 3.08 8.61
C LYS A 250 -1.85 2.32 9.31
N HIS A 251 -1.21 2.99 10.28
CA HIS A 251 -0.07 2.42 11.03
C HIS A 251 -0.44 1.32 12.02
N SER A 252 -1.61 1.40 12.63
CA SER A 252 -1.96 0.57 13.80
C SER A 252 -3.32 -0.08 13.58
N LEU A 253 -3.33 -1.12 12.76
CA LEU A 253 -4.50 -1.97 12.59
C LEU A 253 -4.49 -3.07 13.65
N SER A 254 -5.66 -3.44 14.18
CA SER A 254 -5.81 -4.70 14.92
C SER A 254 -5.67 -5.88 13.96
N ARG A 255 -5.34 -7.06 14.46
CA ARG A 255 -5.27 -8.26 13.60
C ARG A 255 -6.60 -8.51 12.88
N ALA A 256 -7.71 -8.43 13.58
CA ALA A 256 -9.03 -8.63 12.99
C ALA A 256 -9.35 -7.62 11.87
N ARG A 257 -8.98 -6.34 12.06
CA ARG A 257 -9.16 -5.31 11.02
C ARG A 257 -8.27 -5.56 9.81
N LEU A 258 -7.01 -5.95 10.03
CA LEU A 258 -6.09 -6.30 8.95
C LEU A 258 -6.63 -7.46 8.11
N ASP A 259 -7.09 -8.54 8.76
CA ASP A 259 -7.64 -9.71 8.09
C ASP A 259 -8.91 -9.35 7.30
N GLY A 260 -9.80 -8.52 7.88
CA GLY A 260 -10.99 -8.01 7.19
C GLY A 260 -10.64 -7.20 5.93
N LEU A 261 -9.68 -6.28 6.04
CA LEU A 261 -9.23 -5.48 4.88
C LEU A 261 -8.57 -6.34 3.81
N VAL A 262 -7.73 -7.31 4.19
CA VAL A 262 -7.10 -8.26 3.25
C VAL A 262 -8.14 -9.02 2.43
N THR A 263 -9.25 -9.42 3.07
CA THR A 263 -10.35 -10.10 2.37
C THR A 263 -10.99 -9.22 1.28
N LEU A 264 -11.06 -7.89 1.50
CA LEU A 264 -11.58 -6.96 0.48
C LEU A 264 -10.69 -6.90 -0.79
N PHE A 265 -9.42 -7.28 -0.68
CA PHE A 265 -8.52 -7.41 -1.85
C PHE A 265 -8.67 -8.74 -2.59
N GLY A 266 -9.60 -9.61 -2.19
CA GLY A 266 -9.73 -10.96 -2.74
C GLY A 266 -8.57 -11.87 -2.33
N CYS A 267 -7.98 -11.64 -1.15
CA CYS A 267 -6.81 -12.35 -0.65
C CYS A 267 -7.12 -13.21 0.57
N ASN A 268 -6.40 -14.31 0.70
CA ASN A 268 -6.40 -15.21 1.86
C ASN A 268 -5.00 -15.34 2.44
N CYS A 269 -4.89 -15.20 3.78
CA CYS A 269 -3.65 -15.49 4.49
C CYS A 269 -3.56 -16.99 4.81
N LEU A 270 -2.47 -17.64 4.41
CA LEU A 270 -2.20 -19.05 4.71
C LEU A 270 -0.94 -19.18 5.57
N GLY A 271 -0.93 -20.17 6.46
CA GLY A 271 0.14 -20.34 7.45
C GLY A 271 1.27 -21.28 7.03
N ASP A 272 1.09 -22.02 5.95
CA ASP A 272 2.03 -23.02 5.47
C ASP A 272 2.79 -22.55 4.22
N ARG A 273 3.82 -23.31 3.82
CA ARG A 273 4.54 -23.09 2.57
C ARG A 273 3.81 -23.80 1.42
N ALA A 274 3.65 -23.12 0.28
CA ALA A 274 3.07 -23.76 -0.89
C ALA A 274 3.90 -25.00 -1.32
N GLY A 275 3.23 -26.14 -1.52
CA GLY A 275 3.90 -27.40 -1.89
C GLY A 275 4.59 -27.33 -3.26
N SER A 276 4.08 -26.49 -4.17
CA SER A 276 4.66 -26.25 -5.50
C SER A 276 5.79 -25.20 -5.51
N ALA A 277 6.05 -24.53 -4.38
CA ALA A 277 7.01 -23.44 -4.34
C ALA A 277 8.46 -23.96 -4.47
N PRO A 278 9.32 -23.30 -5.28
CA PRO A 278 10.71 -23.69 -5.44
C PRO A 278 11.49 -23.47 -4.15
N HIS A 279 12.40 -24.41 -3.82
CA HIS A 279 13.25 -24.28 -2.64
C HIS A 279 14.32 -23.20 -2.81
N VAL A 280 14.67 -22.52 -1.70
CA VAL A 280 15.84 -21.64 -1.67
C VAL A 280 17.09 -22.52 -1.85
N ARG A 281 17.85 -22.27 -2.92
CA ARG A 281 19.19 -22.85 -3.02
C ARG A 281 20.03 -22.27 -1.91
N LYS A 282 20.59 -23.11 -1.01
CA LYS A 282 21.59 -22.67 -0.06
C LYS A 282 22.76 -22.09 -0.87
N TRP A 283 22.98 -20.80 -0.73
CA TRP A 283 24.18 -20.17 -1.26
C TRP A 283 25.32 -20.63 -0.36
N GLU A 284 26.10 -21.59 -0.82
CA GLU A 284 27.39 -21.86 -0.19
C GLU A 284 28.25 -20.63 -0.44
N SER A 285 28.50 -19.87 0.62
CA SER A 285 29.49 -18.79 0.58
C SER A 285 30.83 -19.41 0.29
N SER A 286 31.26 -19.37 -0.98
CA SER A 286 32.68 -19.59 -1.29
C SER A 286 33.48 -18.55 -0.53
N ARG A 287 34.23 -19.03 0.45
CA ARG A 287 35.19 -18.28 1.29
C ARG A 287 36.25 -17.63 0.41
#